data_d8aecea4d74f131ccaa920c5f79375c5
#
_entry.id   d8aecea4d74f131ccaa920c5f79375c5
#
_cell.length_a   1.000
_cell.length_b   1.000
_cell.length_c   1.000
_cell.angle_alpha   90.00
_cell.angle_beta   90.00
_cell.angle_gamma   90.00
#
_symmetry.space_group_name_H-M   'P 1'
#
loop_
_entity.id
_entity.type
_entity.pdbx_description
1 polymer ?
#
loop_
_entity_poly.entity_id
_entity_poly.type
_entity_poly.pdbx_seq_one_letter_code
_entity_poly.pdbx_strand_id
1 'polypeptide(L)'
;MRTDKLRGIVITVCFAVLAISALAQTSPTVQERLGYPANARLLVIHADDLGMNHSVNRAIFEALDKGWVTSASILVPCPWFPEVVRYAKNHPDADLGIHQALNSEWNDFRWGPVSSKDKVPSLLDALGYLPLDTPEVAKSAKVSEVETELRAQVDRAQAMGIHLTHLDSHMGTLFATPELFKVYLHMGYA
;
A
#
# COMPACT_ATOMS: atom_id res chain seq x y z
N MET A 1 8.48 -29.93 -62.24
CA MET A 1 9.64 -29.58 -61.32
C MET A 1 9.57 -28.20 -60.65
N ARG A 2 8.87 -27.18 -61.20
CA ARG A 2 8.78 -25.83 -60.58
C ARG A 2 7.72 -25.72 -59.52
N THR A 3 6.60 -26.47 -59.62
CA THR A 3 5.46 -26.46 -58.72
C THR A 3 5.72 -27.16 -57.37
N ASP A 4 6.58 -28.20 -57.37
CA ASP A 4 6.87 -28.95 -56.14
C ASP A 4 7.80 -28.19 -55.18
N LYS A 5 8.71 -27.36 -55.71
CA LYS A 5 9.57 -26.48 -54.90
C LYS A 5 8.77 -25.37 -54.20
N LEU A 6 7.74 -24.80 -54.87
CA LEU A 6 6.88 -23.79 -54.25
C LEU A 6 6.01 -24.39 -53.12
N ARG A 7 5.46 -25.60 -53.33
CA ARG A 7 4.69 -26.29 -52.27
C ARG A 7 5.53 -26.60 -51.03
N GLY A 8 6.80 -27.05 -51.21
CA GLY A 8 7.70 -27.30 -50.11
C GLY A 8 8.03 -26.04 -49.28
N ILE A 9 8.26 -24.90 -49.98
CA ILE A 9 8.57 -23.61 -49.29
C ILE A 9 7.35 -23.09 -48.53
N VAL A 10 6.13 -23.18 -49.08
CA VAL A 10 4.89 -22.73 -48.40
C VAL A 10 4.62 -23.58 -47.16
N ILE A 11 4.80 -24.90 -47.22
CA ILE A 11 4.60 -25.78 -46.06
C ILE A 11 5.65 -25.47 -44.95
N THR A 12 6.92 -25.25 -45.30
CA THR A 12 7.98 -24.95 -44.37
C THR A 12 7.76 -23.59 -43.66
N VAL A 13 7.30 -22.57 -44.42
CA VAL A 13 6.97 -21.25 -43.83
C VAL A 13 5.75 -21.33 -42.90
N CYS A 14 4.70 -22.09 -43.29
CA CYS A 14 3.54 -22.29 -42.40
C CYS A 14 3.89 -23.02 -41.09
N PHE A 15 4.77 -24.03 -41.14
CA PHE A 15 5.26 -24.69 -39.90
C PHE A 15 6.13 -23.78 -39.05
N ALA A 16 6.97 -22.93 -39.66
CA ALA A 16 7.77 -21.96 -38.93
C ALA A 16 6.91 -20.89 -38.24
N VAL A 17 5.85 -20.39 -38.89
CA VAL A 17 4.91 -19.41 -38.29
C VAL A 17 4.10 -20.04 -37.17
N LEU A 18 3.66 -21.30 -37.30
CA LEU A 18 2.97 -22.02 -36.23
C LEU A 18 3.89 -22.32 -35.03
N ALA A 19 5.16 -22.61 -35.26
CA ALA A 19 6.13 -22.83 -34.17
C ALA A 19 6.47 -21.54 -33.40
N ILE A 20 6.48 -20.39 -34.06
CA ILE A 20 6.69 -19.08 -33.41
C ILE A 20 5.47 -18.70 -32.56
N SER A 21 4.25 -19.05 -32.97
CA SER A 21 3.05 -18.80 -32.19
C SER A 21 2.95 -19.68 -30.92
N ALA A 22 3.62 -20.83 -30.88
CA ALA A 22 3.67 -21.71 -29.70
C ALA A 22 4.65 -21.24 -28.61
N LEU A 23 5.50 -20.25 -28.90
CA LEU A 23 6.47 -19.67 -27.96
C LEU A 23 6.00 -18.36 -27.33
N ALA A 24 4.73 -18.00 -27.47
CA ALA A 24 4.14 -16.95 -26.64
C ALA A 24 4.15 -17.44 -25.19
N GLN A 25 5.25 -17.22 -24.48
CA GLN A 25 5.32 -17.40 -23.04
C GLN A 25 4.27 -16.49 -22.42
N THR A 26 3.13 -17.04 -22.04
CA THR A 26 2.17 -16.32 -21.22
C THR A 26 2.86 -16.00 -19.90
N SER A 27 3.03 -14.71 -19.62
CA SER A 27 3.53 -14.30 -18.31
C SER A 27 2.67 -14.96 -17.22
N PRO A 28 3.27 -15.49 -16.16
CA PRO A 28 2.50 -16.11 -15.08
C PRO A 28 1.49 -15.11 -14.51
N THR A 29 0.29 -15.58 -14.21
CA THR A 29 -0.76 -14.80 -13.56
C THR A 29 -0.29 -14.31 -12.18
N VAL A 30 -0.98 -13.33 -11.61
CA VAL A 30 -0.69 -12.86 -10.25
C VAL A 30 -0.83 -14.02 -9.25
N GLN A 31 -1.83 -14.87 -9.42
CA GLN A 31 -2.06 -16.04 -8.58
C GLN A 31 -0.86 -17.00 -8.60
N GLU A 32 -0.35 -17.32 -9.79
CA GLU A 32 0.81 -18.21 -9.96
C GLU A 32 2.08 -17.61 -9.35
N ARG A 33 2.29 -16.31 -9.50
CA ARG A 33 3.41 -15.59 -8.86
C ARG A 33 3.34 -15.61 -7.33
N LEU A 34 2.13 -15.69 -6.78
CA LEU A 34 1.86 -15.82 -5.35
C LEU A 34 1.83 -17.29 -4.88
N GLY A 35 2.11 -18.27 -5.76
CA GLY A 35 2.14 -19.67 -5.43
C GLY A 35 0.78 -20.39 -5.45
N TYR A 36 -0.25 -19.77 -6.05
CA TYR A 36 -1.58 -20.35 -6.17
C TYR A 36 -1.87 -20.82 -7.61
N PRO A 37 -2.84 -21.71 -7.84
CA PRO A 37 -3.31 -22.06 -9.17
C PRO A 37 -3.78 -20.83 -9.95
N ALA A 38 -3.53 -20.78 -11.27
CA ALA A 38 -3.86 -19.63 -12.13
C ALA A 38 -5.32 -19.16 -12.05
N ASN A 39 -6.25 -20.09 -11.75
CA ASN A 39 -7.69 -19.83 -11.62
C ASN A 39 -8.16 -19.63 -10.15
N ALA A 40 -7.24 -19.54 -9.19
CA ALA A 40 -7.60 -19.32 -7.79
C ALA A 40 -8.28 -17.96 -7.60
N ARG A 41 -9.34 -17.94 -6.81
CA ARG A 41 -9.97 -16.71 -6.31
C ARG A 41 -9.37 -16.40 -4.96
N LEU A 42 -8.59 -15.33 -4.88
CA LEU A 42 -7.94 -14.87 -3.66
C LEU A 42 -8.77 -13.75 -3.04
N LEU A 43 -8.98 -13.82 -1.73
CA LEU A 43 -9.66 -12.80 -0.94
C LEU A 43 -8.73 -12.37 0.19
N VAL A 44 -8.46 -11.07 0.28
CA VAL A 44 -7.80 -10.42 1.41
C VAL A 44 -8.86 -9.62 2.15
N ILE A 45 -9.02 -9.88 3.46
CA ILE A 45 -9.83 -9.04 4.34
C ILE A 45 -8.86 -8.27 5.21
N HIS A 46 -8.85 -6.95 5.04
CA HIS A 46 -7.90 -6.04 5.63
C HIS A 46 -8.60 -5.09 6.61
N ALA A 47 -7.93 -4.74 7.71
CA ALA A 47 -8.44 -3.79 8.69
C ALA A 47 -7.61 -2.51 8.68
N ASP A 48 -8.25 -1.39 8.38
CA ASP A 48 -7.65 -0.05 8.37
C ASP A 48 -7.66 0.58 9.77
N ASP A 49 -7.00 1.72 9.92
CA ASP A 49 -7.04 2.63 11.07
C ASP A 49 -6.53 2.08 12.40
N LEU A 50 -5.70 1.04 12.37
CA LEU A 50 -5.06 0.52 13.58
C LEU A 50 -4.17 1.60 14.21
N GLY A 51 -4.38 1.91 15.48
CA GLY A 51 -3.67 2.98 16.19
C GLY A 51 -4.50 4.25 16.38
N MET A 52 -5.66 4.38 15.71
CA MET A 52 -6.50 5.55 15.81
C MET A 52 -6.98 5.77 17.25
N ASN A 53 -7.64 4.78 17.84
CA ASN A 53 -8.09 4.82 19.23
C ASN A 53 -8.19 3.42 19.84
N HIS A 54 -8.38 3.36 21.17
CA HIS A 54 -8.43 2.10 21.92
C HIS A 54 -9.52 1.14 21.42
N SER A 55 -10.71 1.64 21.12
CA SER A 55 -11.83 0.78 20.67
C SER A 55 -11.55 0.14 19.32
N VAL A 56 -10.99 0.89 18.38
CA VAL A 56 -10.55 0.39 17.06
C VAL A 56 -9.44 -0.64 17.25
N ASN A 57 -8.41 -0.33 18.03
CA ASN A 57 -7.33 -1.27 18.32
C ASN A 57 -7.85 -2.59 18.85
N ARG A 58 -8.74 -2.55 19.86
CA ARG A 58 -9.33 -3.74 20.47
C ARG A 58 -10.08 -4.59 19.47
N ALA A 59 -10.88 -3.97 18.61
CA ALA A 59 -11.65 -4.68 17.59
C ALA A 59 -10.71 -5.34 16.55
N ILE A 60 -9.69 -4.61 16.10
CA ILE A 60 -8.74 -5.12 15.10
C ILE A 60 -7.87 -6.24 15.68
N PHE A 61 -7.37 -6.10 16.91
CA PHE A 61 -6.60 -7.16 17.57
C PHE A 61 -7.42 -8.43 17.70
N GLU A 62 -8.68 -8.33 18.15
CA GLU A 62 -9.56 -9.48 18.22
C GLU A 62 -9.80 -10.11 16.84
N ALA A 63 -9.98 -9.30 15.81
CA ALA A 63 -10.20 -9.78 14.45
C ALA A 63 -8.96 -10.50 13.88
N LEU A 64 -7.75 -9.99 14.13
CA LEU A 64 -6.49 -10.63 13.76
C LEU A 64 -6.29 -11.95 14.54
N ASP A 65 -6.46 -11.93 15.87
CA ASP A 65 -6.28 -13.10 16.73
C ASP A 65 -7.24 -14.26 16.38
N LYS A 66 -8.45 -13.91 15.91
CA LYS A 66 -9.47 -14.88 15.45
C LYS A 66 -9.38 -15.25 13.97
N GLY A 67 -8.48 -14.63 13.22
CA GLY A 67 -8.33 -14.82 11.79
C GLY A 67 -9.53 -14.34 10.97
N TRP A 68 -10.33 -13.38 11.48
CA TRP A 68 -11.42 -12.74 10.73
C TRP A 68 -10.89 -11.75 9.68
N VAL A 69 -9.74 -11.15 9.95
CA VAL A 69 -8.95 -10.36 8.99
C VAL A 69 -7.58 -10.98 8.83
N THR A 70 -6.97 -10.78 7.66
CA THR A 70 -5.67 -11.36 7.33
C THR A 70 -4.51 -10.39 7.55
N SER A 71 -4.81 -9.09 7.58
CA SER A 71 -3.81 -8.02 7.74
C SER A 71 -4.46 -6.76 8.31
N ALA A 72 -3.62 -5.82 8.76
CA ALA A 72 -4.07 -4.51 9.20
C ALA A 72 -3.04 -3.43 8.86
N SER A 73 -3.49 -2.18 8.68
CA SER A 73 -2.61 -1.04 8.45
C SER A 73 -2.72 0.01 9.55
N ILE A 74 -1.58 0.60 9.92
CA ILE A 74 -1.35 1.37 11.14
C ILE A 74 -1.34 2.86 10.85
N LEU A 75 -2.20 3.63 11.52
CA LEU A 75 -2.16 5.09 11.60
C LEU A 75 -1.10 5.55 12.63
N VAL A 76 0.15 5.65 12.19
CA VAL A 76 1.29 6.02 13.05
C VAL A 76 1.18 7.40 13.69
N PRO A 77 0.57 8.43 13.06
CA PRO A 77 0.36 9.74 13.67
C PRO A 77 -0.59 9.74 14.86
N CYS A 78 -1.45 8.72 14.96
CA CYS A 78 -2.54 8.68 15.93
C CYS A 78 -2.07 8.36 17.35
N PRO A 79 -2.81 8.85 18.38
CA PRO A 79 -2.35 8.81 19.78
C PRO A 79 -2.31 7.41 20.40
N TRP A 80 -3.03 6.43 19.84
CA TRP A 80 -3.06 5.06 20.34
C TRP A 80 -2.07 4.11 19.64
N PHE A 81 -1.18 4.65 18.81
CA PHE A 81 -0.08 3.91 18.21
C PHE A 81 0.79 3.12 19.21
N PRO A 82 1.12 3.61 20.43
CA PRO A 82 1.87 2.83 21.42
C PRO A 82 1.22 1.51 21.83
N GLU A 83 -0.12 1.41 21.75
CA GLU A 83 -0.82 0.15 22.02
C GLU A 83 -0.58 -0.87 20.89
N VAL A 84 -0.50 -0.42 19.65
CA VAL A 84 -0.15 -1.24 18.49
C VAL A 84 1.27 -1.78 18.62
N VAL A 85 2.21 -0.96 19.06
CA VAL A 85 3.60 -1.38 19.34
C VAL A 85 3.65 -2.53 20.34
N ARG A 86 2.84 -2.47 21.42
CA ARG A 86 2.75 -3.58 22.37
C ARG A 86 2.16 -4.84 21.76
N TYR A 87 1.13 -4.71 20.94
CA TYR A 87 0.52 -5.84 20.22
C TYR A 87 1.53 -6.50 19.29
N ALA A 88 2.18 -5.74 18.41
CA ALA A 88 3.17 -6.23 17.46
C ALA A 88 4.34 -6.99 18.14
N LYS A 89 4.81 -6.53 19.28
CA LYS A 89 5.85 -7.23 20.06
C LYS A 89 5.44 -8.63 20.53
N ASN A 90 4.15 -8.83 20.80
CA ASN A 90 3.62 -10.12 21.24
C ASN A 90 3.14 -10.99 20.06
N HIS A 91 3.04 -10.42 18.87
CA HIS A 91 2.56 -11.07 17.64
C HIS A 91 3.51 -10.76 16.48
N PRO A 92 4.76 -11.28 16.51
CA PRO A 92 5.80 -10.92 15.54
C PRO A 92 5.46 -11.36 14.10
N ASP A 93 4.54 -12.33 13.95
CA ASP A 93 4.08 -12.85 12.66
C ASP A 93 2.81 -12.15 12.14
N ALA A 94 2.27 -11.15 12.86
CA ALA A 94 1.10 -10.41 12.40
C ALA A 94 1.43 -9.61 11.13
N ASP A 95 0.56 -9.73 10.12
CA ASP A 95 0.70 -9.00 8.86
C ASP A 95 0.24 -7.55 9.05
N LEU A 96 1.21 -6.67 9.36
CA LEU A 96 0.99 -5.27 9.68
C LEU A 96 1.68 -4.35 8.67
N GLY A 97 0.92 -3.41 8.11
CA GLY A 97 1.43 -2.36 7.21
C GLY A 97 1.30 -0.96 7.80
N ILE A 98 1.65 0.04 7.00
CA ILE A 98 1.43 1.45 7.32
C ILE A 98 0.22 1.98 6.57
N HIS A 99 -0.76 2.52 7.28
CA HIS A 99 -1.84 3.34 6.75
C HIS A 99 -1.36 4.78 6.66
N GLN A 100 -0.70 5.13 5.55
CA GLN A 100 -0.05 6.43 5.36
C GLN A 100 -1.08 7.56 5.37
N ALA A 101 -1.02 8.43 6.36
CA ALA A 101 -2.00 9.48 6.59
C ALA A 101 -1.43 10.86 6.27
N LEU A 102 -2.17 11.63 5.47
CA LEU A 102 -1.93 13.04 5.17
C LEU A 102 -3.11 13.92 5.58
N ASN A 103 -4.16 13.33 6.12
CA ASN A 103 -5.36 14.03 6.59
C ASN A 103 -5.83 13.47 7.94
N SER A 104 -6.70 14.24 8.61
CA SER A 104 -7.24 13.96 9.94
C SER A 104 -8.70 14.44 9.96
N GLU A 105 -9.64 13.58 9.55
CA GLU A 105 -10.98 13.92 9.11
C GLU A 105 -12.00 14.20 10.24
N TRP A 106 -11.65 13.93 11.48
CA TRP A 106 -12.56 14.10 12.61
C TRP A 106 -12.48 15.51 13.22
N ASN A 107 -13.58 16.15 13.49
CA ASN A 107 -13.60 17.52 14.04
C ASN A 107 -13.02 17.62 15.46
N ASP A 108 -13.37 16.67 16.32
CA ASP A 108 -13.04 16.69 17.75
C ASP A 108 -11.91 15.73 18.13
N PHE A 109 -11.39 14.97 17.18
CA PHE A 109 -10.30 14.01 17.37
C PHE A 109 -9.30 14.13 16.25
N ARG A 110 -8.33 15.03 16.44
CA ARG A 110 -7.37 15.44 15.43
C ARG A 110 -5.96 14.94 15.74
N TRP A 111 -5.22 14.64 14.70
CA TRP A 111 -3.79 14.34 14.77
C TRP A 111 -2.99 15.20 13.81
N GLY A 112 -1.75 15.46 14.20
CA GLY A 112 -0.78 16.17 13.38
C GLY A 112 0.20 15.20 12.71
N PRO A 113 1.17 15.72 11.95
CA PRO A 113 2.21 14.92 11.33
C PRO A 113 3.14 14.29 12.38
N VAL A 114 3.82 13.20 11.98
CA VAL A 114 4.93 12.59 12.72
C VAL A 114 6.18 13.45 12.64
N SER A 115 6.40 14.06 11.48
CA SER A 115 7.47 15.04 11.25
C SER A 115 7.28 16.29 12.09
N SER A 116 8.37 17.00 12.38
CA SER A 116 8.23 18.32 13.00
C SER A 116 7.52 19.29 12.04
N LYS A 117 6.61 20.10 12.59
CA LYS A 117 5.69 20.97 11.82
C LYS A 117 6.40 21.97 10.92
N ASP A 118 7.59 22.42 11.29
CA ASP A 118 8.42 23.32 10.50
C ASP A 118 8.97 22.68 9.22
N LYS A 119 9.05 21.36 9.16
CA LYS A 119 9.51 20.61 7.98
C LYS A 119 8.39 20.33 6.98
N VAL A 120 7.15 20.37 7.41
CA VAL A 120 5.98 19.98 6.59
C VAL A 120 4.85 21.03 6.69
N PRO A 121 5.16 22.36 6.56
CA PRO A 121 4.16 23.40 6.76
C PRO A 121 3.00 23.36 5.75
N SER A 122 3.20 22.81 4.54
CA SER A 122 2.12 22.70 3.55
C SER A 122 1.11 21.59 3.86
N LEU A 123 1.43 20.72 4.83
CA LEU A 123 0.57 19.63 5.30
C LEU A 123 -0.23 20.01 6.56
N LEU A 124 -0.21 21.30 6.95
CA LEU A 124 -0.87 21.73 8.18
C LEU A 124 -2.07 22.61 7.89
N ASP A 125 -3.15 22.39 8.63
CA ASP A 125 -4.25 23.35 8.73
C ASP A 125 -3.90 24.51 9.67
N ALA A 126 -4.82 25.48 9.82
CA ALA A 126 -4.64 26.65 10.65
C ALA A 126 -4.43 26.34 12.15
N LEU A 127 -4.83 25.15 12.60
CA LEU A 127 -4.68 24.67 13.98
C LEU A 127 -3.40 23.81 14.17
N GLY A 128 -2.67 23.54 13.08
CA GLY A 128 -1.45 22.77 13.08
C GLY A 128 -1.68 21.25 13.13
N TYR A 129 -2.82 20.79 12.66
CA TYR A 129 -3.12 19.38 12.38
C TYR A 129 -2.99 19.08 10.89
N LEU A 130 -2.98 17.80 10.52
CA LEU A 130 -3.17 17.41 9.13
C LEU A 130 -4.56 17.88 8.64
N PRO A 131 -4.74 18.23 7.34
CA PRO A 131 -6.01 18.73 6.81
C PRO A 131 -7.19 17.77 7.06
N LEU A 132 -8.41 18.29 7.00
CA LEU A 132 -9.61 17.48 7.23
C LEU A 132 -9.88 16.48 6.12
N ASP A 133 -9.60 16.83 4.88
CA ASP A 133 -9.98 16.01 3.76
C ASP A 133 -8.92 15.91 2.63
N THR A 134 -9.12 14.95 1.76
CA THR A 134 -8.27 14.70 0.60
C THR A 134 -8.19 15.88 -0.38
N PRO A 135 -9.27 16.60 -0.72
CA PRO A 135 -9.21 17.79 -1.56
C PRO A 135 -8.31 18.91 -1.02
N GLU A 136 -8.31 19.15 0.30
CA GLU A 136 -7.41 20.12 0.92
C GLU A 136 -5.95 19.72 0.77
N VAL A 137 -5.62 18.44 1.03
CA VAL A 137 -4.28 17.90 0.82
C VAL A 137 -3.85 18.05 -0.64
N ALA A 138 -4.69 17.61 -1.58
CA ALA A 138 -4.38 17.67 -3.02
C ALA A 138 -4.13 19.08 -3.51
N LYS A 139 -4.74 20.09 -2.89
CA LYS A 139 -4.60 21.51 -3.23
C LYS A 139 -3.32 22.14 -2.68
N SER A 140 -2.91 21.79 -1.45
CA SER A 140 -1.88 22.54 -0.71
C SER A 140 -0.57 21.78 -0.54
N ALA A 141 -0.58 20.44 -0.56
CA ALA A 141 0.58 19.64 -0.22
C ALA A 141 1.72 19.76 -1.24
N LYS A 142 2.92 20.04 -0.75
CA LYS A 142 4.14 19.98 -1.56
C LYS A 142 4.71 18.56 -1.53
N VAL A 143 5.04 18.03 -2.69
CA VAL A 143 5.54 16.65 -2.87
C VAL A 143 6.70 16.33 -1.93
N SER A 144 7.69 17.22 -1.80
CA SER A 144 8.84 17.01 -0.92
C SER A 144 8.48 16.96 0.57
N GLU A 145 7.44 17.67 0.99
CA GLU A 145 6.94 17.64 2.36
C GLU A 145 6.12 16.37 2.62
N VAL A 146 5.37 15.91 1.60
CA VAL A 146 4.69 14.60 1.62
C VAL A 146 5.69 13.48 1.79
N GLU A 147 6.75 13.42 0.98
CA GLU A 147 7.81 12.42 1.12
C GLU A 147 8.45 12.44 2.51
N THR A 148 8.70 13.64 3.06
CA THR A 148 9.27 13.81 4.41
C THR A 148 8.35 13.21 5.47
N GLU A 149 7.06 13.50 5.40
CA GLU A 149 6.09 12.99 6.36
C GLU A 149 5.90 11.48 6.26
N LEU A 150 5.70 10.96 5.05
CA LEU A 150 5.49 9.54 4.85
C LEU A 150 6.70 8.71 5.28
N ARG A 151 7.92 9.22 5.03
CA ARG A 151 9.15 8.60 5.53
C ARG A 151 9.19 8.59 7.06
N ALA A 152 8.83 9.70 7.70
CA ALA A 152 8.81 9.79 9.15
C ALA A 152 7.80 8.81 9.79
N GLN A 153 6.65 8.55 9.13
CA GLN A 153 5.69 7.55 9.60
C GLN A 153 6.29 6.13 9.54
N VAL A 154 6.93 5.76 8.42
CA VAL A 154 7.60 4.46 8.27
C VAL A 154 8.74 4.32 9.28
N ASP A 155 9.65 5.30 9.35
CA ASP A 155 10.82 5.28 10.23
C ASP A 155 10.40 5.14 11.70
N ARG A 156 9.35 5.83 12.12
CA ARG A 156 8.81 5.73 13.47
C ARG A 156 8.32 4.33 13.82
N ALA A 157 7.57 3.70 12.91
CA ALA A 157 7.07 2.34 13.13
C ALA A 157 8.22 1.33 13.22
N GLN A 158 9.19 1.41 12.30
CA GLN A 158 10.37 0.55 12.30
C GLN A 158 11.25 0.76 13.53
N ALA A 159 11.47 2.02 13.94
CA ALA A 159 12.24 2.35 15.15
C ALA A 159 11.58 1.80 16.44
N MET A 160 10.26 1.61 16.44
CA MET A 160 9.52 0.98 17.53
C MET A 160 9.51 -0.56 17.45
N GLY A 161 10.19 -1.14 16.44
CA GLY A 161 10.36 -2.58 16.27
C GLY A 161 9.20 -3.28 15.56
N ILE A 162 8.38 -2.55 14.80
CA ILE A 162 7.32 -3.14 13.97
C ILE A 162 7.94 -3.58 12.65
N HIS A 163 7.74 -4.84 12.28
CA HIS A 163 8.07 -5.36 10.97
C HIS A 163 6.91 -5.04 10.01
N LEU A 164 7.18 -4.16 9.05
CA LEU A 164 6.17 -3.71 8.09
C LEU A 164 6.17 -4.60 6.84
N THR A 165 5.01 -5.02 6.40
CA THR A 165 4.83 -5.91 5.26
C THR A 165 4.28 -5.20 4.03
N HIS A 166 3.54 -4.10 4.22
CA HIS A 166 2.88 -3.36 3.13
C HIS A 166 2.63 -1.90 3.49
N LEU A 167 2.27 -1.13 2.48
CA LEU A 167 1.81 0.25 2.59
C LEU A 167 0.37 0.36 2.08
N ASP A 168 -0.39 1.22 2.71
CA ASP A 168 -1.75 1.59 2.34
C ASP A 168 -1.94 3.11 2.45
N SER A 169 -3.04 3.66 1.96
CA SER A 169 -3.30 5.10 1.95
C SER A 169 -4.58 5.45 2.66
N HIS A 170 -4.47 6.09 3.83
CA HIS A 170 -5.61 6.63 4.57
C HIS A 170 -6.47 7.53 3.68
N MET A 171 -7.80 7.29 3.69
CA MET A 171 -8.79 8.00 2.85
C MET A 171 -8.49 7.97 1.34
N GLY A 172 -7.58 7.12 0.88
CA GLY A 172 -7.13 7.10 -0.51
C GLY A 172 -6.39 8.37 -0.96
N THR A 173 -5.94 9.19 -0.04
CA THR A 173 -5.39 10.54 -0.31
C THR A 173 -4.19 10.49 -1.26
N LEU A 174 -3.34 9.46 -1.16
CA LEU A 174 -2.19 9.30 -2.06
C LEU A 174 -2.57 8.92 -3.50
N PHE A 175 -3.85 8.64 -3.77
CA PHE A 175 -4.37 8.37 -5.12
C PHE A 175 -5.07 9.57 -5.73
N ALA A 176 -5.16 10.71 -5.03
CA ALA A 176 -5.88 11.89 -5.47
C ALA A 176 -5.23 12.61 -6.66
N THR A 177 -3.89 12.58 -6.77
CA THR A 177 -3.15 13.17 -7.89
C THR A 177 -2.03 12.25 -8.38
N PRO A 178 -1.59 12.40 -9.66
CA PRO A 178 -0.45 11.62 -10.16
C PRO A 178 0.85 11.84 -9.38
N GLU A 179 1.06 13.03 -8.84
CA GLU A 179 2.24 13.40 -8.05
C GLU A 179 2.25 12.65 -6.71
N LEU A 180 1.13 12.66 -5.99
CA LEU A 180 0.98 11.92 -4.73
C LEU A 180 1.11 10.40 -4.95
N PHE A 181 0.51 9.90 -6.04
CA PHE A 181 0.62 8.48 -6.38
C PHE A 181 2.06 8.05 -6.68
N LYS A 182 2.86 8.91 -7.34
CA LYS A 182 4.29 8.63 -7.54
C LYS A 182 5.05 8.54 -6.23
N VAL A 183 4.74 9.42 -5.27
CA VAL A 183 5.34 9.33 -3.91
C VAL A 183 5.00 8.01 -3.25
N TYR A 184 3.72 7.61 -3.29
CA TYR A 184 3.27 6.33 -2.75
C TYR A 184 4.05 5.13 -3.33
N LEU A 185 4.19 5.08 -4.66
CA LEU A 185 4.98 4.04 -5.32
C LEU A 185 6.45 4.07 -4.89
N HIS A 186 7.04 5.28 -4.83
CA HIS A 186 8.44 5.43 -4.39
C HIS A 186 8.65 4.94 -2.96
N MET A 187 7.72 5.24 -2.05
CA MET A 187 7.76 4.74 -0.67
C MET A 187 7.68 3.21 -0.58
N GLY A 188 6.93 2.57 -1.49
CA GLY A 188 6.81 1.11 -1.52
C GLY A 188 8.03 0.37 -2.07
N TYR A 189 8.93 1.06 -2.80
CA TYR A 189 10.16 0.49 -3.36
C TYR A 189 11.43 0.82 -2.55
N ALA A 190 11.33 1.70 -1.56
CA ALA A 190 12.45 2.18 -0.75
C ALA A 190 12.61 1.38 0.53
#